data_70ffd264b641d9966295e6a1589887c1
#
_entry.id   70ffd264b641d9966295e6a1589887c1
#
_cell.length_a   1.000
_cell.length_b   1.000
_cell.length_c   1.000
_cell.angle_alpha   90.00
_cell.angle_beta   90.00
_cell.angle_gamma   90.00
#
_symmetry.space_group_name_H-M   'P 1'
#
loop_
_entity.id
_entity.type
_entity.pdbx_description
1 polymer ?
#
loop_
_entity_poly.entity_id
_entity_poly.type
_entity_poly.pdbx_seq_one_letter_code
_entity_poly.pdbx_strand_id
1 'polypeptide(L)'
;MVCHDRLSFLLRKSVALALGAILLISVCATARGAQRGRANAWTTPHVLTISDGGDLTTLNPHLSTFASVANVSELTMAWLVKWDEHNQPYPELATAVPTQTNGGVSKDGLTITYHLRKGVRWSDGAPFDADDVVFSTAVVNNPANNEAARFDQIAKVDEPDKFTVVYHLKKPYSPSTVTFFSSCCANPSLLPKHLLAKYPNINDVAYNALPVGIGPFTFERWDRSKQVVLVANPRYWRGRPKLDKIIYKIVPDRDTLLAQLEAHTVDMWYQFSGAYLARIQALSGYTVFRQPSYAYSHYDFNVTHAAVSDPLVRRALRFALNRQEIVDKVEHGVGVVQDSATPATAPYFVDAGATPYDPAKANALLDQAGWVRGADGIRAKNGVRLDLNVATRSGTTEVDKQLELVRDDWKQIGVGLNERRYPPALMFAPVEKGGIINGDSWDVITFAWAADPIGDYSSIYGCHAFPPAGQNDLRWCNETAQRAMDALSGHYESSQRKADLNVFMREFVDDVPSIVSFLRVDLFAYNKDLKNYHPNNITPFDNMMDIDI
;
A
#
# COMPACT_ATOMS: atom_id res chain seq x y z
N MET A 1 15.57 -89.63 13.99
CA MET A 1 16.65 -88.74 13.45
C MET A 1 16.27 -88.23 12.09
N VAL A 2 15.05 -87.70 11.93
CA VAL A 2 14.55 -87.11 10.67
C VAL A 2 13.48 -86.03 10.99
N CYS A 3 13.75 -85.12 11.93
CA CYS A 3 12.76 -84.09 12.25
C CYS A 3 13.39 -82.69 12.51
N HIS A 4 14.72 -82.54 12.31
CA HIS A 4 15.36 -81.28 12.62
C HIS A 4 15.73 -80.45 11.36
N ASP A 5 15.79 -81.04 10.17
CA ASP A 5 16.25 -80.30 8.94
C ASP A 5 15.13 -79.61 8.16
N ARG A 6 13.85 -79.89 8.47
CA ARG A 6 12.74 -79.24 7.77
C ARG A 6 12.37 -77.84 8.36
N LEU A 7 12.67 -77.61 9.65
CA LEU A 7 12.35 -76.36 10.29
C LEU A 7 13.35 -75.22 9.93
N SER A 8 14.63 -75.58 9.73
CA SER A 8 15.67 -74.61 9.34
C SER A 8 15.52 -74.10 7.89
N PHE A 9 14.93 -74.93 7.01
CA PHE A 9 14.75 -74.54 5.59
C PHE A 9 13.53 -73.61 5.40
N LEU A 10 12.49 -73.78 6.22
CA LEU A 10 11.31 -72.89 6.21
C LEU A 10 11.61 -71.53 6.85
N LEU A 11 12.42 -71.48 7.91
CA LEU A 11 12.83 -70.19 8.53
C LEU A 11 13.73 -69.37 7.62
N ARG A 12 14.63 -70.00 6.85
CA ARG A 12 15.51 -69.27 5.91
C ARG A 12 14.76 -68.67 4.71
N LYS A 13 13.73 -69.33 4.20
CA LYS A 13 12.87 -68.78 3.13
C LYS A 13 11.98 -67.64 3.60
N SER A 14 11.49 -67.70 4.84
CA SER A 14 10.65 -66.63 5.41
C SER A 14 11.43 -65.34 5.71
N VAL A 15 12.70 -65.47 6.14
CA VAL A 15 13.57 -64.31 6.40
C VAL A 15 14.00 -63.63 5.09
N ALA A 16 14.28 -64.39 4.01
CA ALA A 16 14.62 -63.85 2.71
C ALA A 16 13.45 -63.11 2.04
N LEU A 17 12.22 -63.55 2.21
CA LEU A 17 11.01 -62.88 1.74
C LEU A 17 10.67 -61.59 2.56
N ALA A 18 10.93 -61.60 3.88
CA ALA A 18 10.73 -60.43 4.73
C ALA A 18 11.75 -59.32 4.44
N LEU A 19 13.02 -59.65 4.20
CA LEU A 19 14.07 -58.72 3.80
C LEU A 19 13.85 -58.13 2.40
N GLY A 20 13.36 -58.92 1.45
CA GLY A 20 12.99 -58.45 0.11
C GLY A 20 11.78 -57.49 0.14
N ALA A 21 10.78 -57.73 0.98
CA ALA A 21 9.65 -56.83 1.15
C ALA A 21 9.99 -55.52 1.87
N ILE A 22 10.91 -55.55 2.84
CA ILE A 22 11.38 -54.33 3.53
C ILE A 22 12.26 -53.48 2.60
N LEU A 23 13.10 -54.08 1.74
CA LEU A 23 13.85 -53.29 0.73
C LEU A 23 12.94 -52.69 -0.34
N LEU A 24 11.92 -53.38 -0.81
CA LEU A 24 10.93 -52.84 -1.76
C LEU A 24 10.08 -51.74 -1.17
N ILE A 25 9.70 -51.84 0.12
CA ILE A 25 8.96 -50.77 0.81
C ILE A 25 9.86 -49.58 1.08
N SER A 26 11.14 -49.76 1.41
CA SER A 26 12.08 -48.62 1.58
C SER A 26 12.39 -47.92 0.27
N VAL A 27 12.48 -48.62 -0.86
CA VAL A 27 12.68 -48.01 -2.19
C VAL A 27 11.42 -47.28 -2.66
N CYS A 28 10.21 -47.80 -2.37
CA CYS A 28 8.96 -47.06 -2.63
C CYS A 28 8.74 -45.86 -1.70
N ALA A 29 9.21 -45.95 -0.44
CA ALA A 29 9.09 -44.83 0.50
C ALA A 29 10.08 -43.68 0.16
N THR A 30 11.29 -44.00 -0.31
CA THR A 30 12.25 -42.98 -0.78
C THR A 30 11.86 -42.40 -2.13
N ALA A 31 11.18 -43.14 -3.01
CA ALA A 31 10.63 -42.61 -4.27
C ALA A 31 9.40 -41.73 -4.08
N ARG A 32 8.64 -41.86 -2.97
CA ARG A 32 7.51 -40.99 -2.63
C ARG A 32 7.93 -39.66 -1.96
N GLY A 33 9.17 -39.55 -1.48
CA GLY A 33 9.71 -38.32 -0.92
C GLY A 33 10.27 -37.33 -1.94
N ALA A 34 10.45 -37.75 -3.22
CA ALA A 34 11.16 -36.98 -4.24
C ALA A 34 10.27 -36.46 -5.39
N GLN A 35 8.96 -36.65 -5.33
CA GLN A 35 8.03 -36.11 -6.33
C GLN A 35 6.89 -35.33 -5.67
N ARG A 36 7.20 -34.21 -5.01
CA ARG A 36 6.32 -33.05 -5.11
C ARG A 36 6.63 -32.44 -6.48
N GLY A 37 6.09 -33.05 -7.54
CA GLY A 37 6.11 -32.52 -8.88
C GLY A 37 5.49 -31.12 -8.85
N ARG A 38 5.96 -30.22 -9.70
CA ARG A 38 5.33 -28.93 -9.95
C ARG A 38 3.86 -29.14 -10.23
N ALA A 39 2.99 -28.31 -9.67
CA ALA A 39 1.56 -28.38 -9.92
C ALA A 39 1.24 -28.05 -11.40
N ASN A 40 2.07 -27.20 -12.03
CA ASN A 40 1.87 -26.66 -13.38
C ASN A 40 3.04 -27.07 -14.31
N ALA A 41 2.72 -27.75 -15.42
CA ALA A 41 3.71 -28.19 -16.40
C ALA A 41 4.39 -27.02 -17.15
N TRP A 42 3.80 -25.83 -17.14
CA TRP A 42 4.29 -24.63 -17.81
C TRP A 42 5.22 -23.78 -16.93
N THR A 43 5.36 -24.07 -15.66
CA THR A 43 6.25 -23.35 -14.75
C THR A 43 7.72 -23.47 -15.17
N THR A 44 8.38 -22.34 -15.36
CA THR A 44 9.83 -22.29 -15.62
C THR A 44 10.60 -22.21 -14.29
N PRO A 45 11.47 -23.18 -13.95
CA PRO A 45 12.18 -23.16 -12.67
C PRO A 45 13.01 -21.90 -12.48
N HIS A 46 12.95 -21.36 -11.25
CA HIS A 46 13.73 -20.21 -10.81
C HIS A 46 13.57 -18.94 -11.66
N VAL A 47 12.53 -18.89 -12.51
CA VAL A 47 12.18 -17.70 -13.31
C VAL A 47 10.74 -17.29 -13.00
N LEU A 48 10.55 -16.08 -12.52
CA LEU A 48 9.24 -15.51 -12.21
C LEU A 48 8.87 -14.44 -13.23
N THR A 49 7.73 -14.58 -13.88
CA THR A 49 7.18 -13.56 -14.79
C THR A 49 6.02 -12.84 -14.12
N ILE A 50 6.22 -11.57 -13.80
CA ILE A 50 5.21 -10.68 -13.20
C ILE A 50 4.64 -9.81 -14.30
N SER A 51 3.33 -9.58 -14.31
CA SER A 51 2.67 -8.58 -15.17
C SER A 51 2.00 -7.51 -14.35
N ASP A 52 2.18 -6.26 -14.77
CA ASP A 52 1.60 -5.06 -14.19
C ASP A 52 1.00 -4.19 -15.32
N GLY A 53 -0.12 -3.52 -15.04
CA GLY A 53 -0.74 -2.56 -15.94
C GLY A 53 -0.11 -1.17 -15.93
N GLY A 54 0.78 -0.87 -14.98
CA GLY A 54 1.47 0.42 -14.85
C GLY A 54 2.70 0.53 -15.72
N ASP A 55 2.88 1.64 -16.43
CA ASP A 55 4.13 1.92 -17.16
C ASP A 55 5.21 2.47 -16.22
N LEU A 56 6.45 2.35 -16.64
CA LEU A 56 7.65 2.80 -15.93
C LEU A 56 8.26 3.99 -16.68
N THR A 57 8.19 5.18 -16.08
CA THR A 57 8.83 6.39 -16.64
C THR A 57 10.30 6.49 -16.26
N THR A 58 10.67 5.89 -15.14
CA THR A 58 12.03 5.82 -14.57
C THR A 58 12.18 4.51 -13.79
N LEU A 59 13.41 4.09 -13.51
CA LEU A 59 13.69 3.02 -12.55
C LEU A 59 14.24 3.56 -11.22
N ASN A 60 14.36 4.89 -11.09
CA ASN A 60 14.79 5.55 -9.87
C ASN A 60 13.55 5.96 -9.03
N PRO A 61 13.33 5.35 -7.84
CA PRO A 61 12.15 5.64 -7.01
C PRO A 61 12.12 7.05 -6.44
N HIS A 62 13.22 7.78 -6.46
CA HIS A 62 13.26 9.19 -6.06
C HIS A 62 12.43 10.10 -6.99
N LEU A 63 12.26 9.71 -8.25
CA LEU A 63 11.67 10.54 -9.29
C LEU A 63 10.25 10.11 -9.68
N SER A 64 9.62 9.23 -8.91
CA SER A 64 8.28 8.72 -9.23
C SER A 64 7.54 8.19 -7.99
N THR A 65 6.26 8.50 -7.91
CA THR A 65 5.32 7.92 -6.92
C THR A 65 4.47 6.78 -7.50
N PHE A 66 4.76 6.32 -8.74
CA PHE A 66 3.99 5.25 -9.35
C PHE A 66 4.25 3.90 -8.69
N ALA A 67 3.18 3.15 -8.40
CA ALA A 67 3.27 1.84 -7.77
C ALA A 67 4.17 0.86 -8.53
N SER A 68 4.15 0.88 -9.87
CA SER A 68 5.02 0.06 -10.72
C SER A 68 6.51 0.32 -10.47
N VAL A 69 6.90 1.60 -10.25
CA VAL A 69 8.29 1.97 -9.91
C VAL A 69 8.62 1.51 -8.50
N ALA A 70 7.73 1.70 -7.53
CA ALA A 70 7.91 1.22 -6.16
C ALA A 70 8.09 -0.31 -6.12
N ASN A 71 7.24 -1.06 -6.84
CA ASN A 71 7.30 -2.52 -6.93
C ASN A 71 8.65 -3.04 -7.45
N VAL A 72 9.17 -2.44 -8.54
CA VAL A 72 10.48 -2.81 -9.09
C VAL A 72 11.60 -2.41 -8.13
N SER A 73 11.43 -1.31 -7.40
CA SER A 73 12.41 -0.85 -6.41
C SER A 73 12.51 -1.80 -5.22
N GLU A 74 11.40 -2.40 -4.74
CA GLU A 74 11.43 -3.41 -3.67
C GLU A 74 12.33 -4.61 -4.02
N LEU A 75 12.44 -4.93 -5.30
CA LEU A 75 13.28 -6.02 -5.79
C LEU A 75 14.77 -5.64 -5.89
N THR A 76 15.09 -4.37 -6.06
CA THR A 76 16.42 -3.92 -6.49
C THR A 76 17.10 -2.93 -5.57
N MET A 77 16.33 -2.15 -4.80
CA MET A 77 16.84 -1.12 -3.89
C MET A 77 16.92 -1.62 -2.44
N ALA A 78 17.29 -0.75 -1.53
CA ALA A 78 17.27 -1.03 -0.09
C ALA A 78 16.98 0.24 0.72
N TRP A 79 16.52 0.02 1.94
CA TRP A 79 16.11 1.04 2.90
C TRP A 79 16.75 0.80 4.27
N LEU A 80 16.62 1.73 5.17
CA LEU A 80 17.01 1.51 6.57
C LEU A 80 16.04 0.54 7.25
N VAL A 81 14.73 0.70 6.96
CA VAL A 81 13.61 -0.06 7.53
C VAL A 81 12.72 -0.58 6.40
N LYS A 82 12.22 -1.81 6.54
CA LYS A 82 11.21 -2.42 5.65
C LYS A 82 9.96 -2.81 6.44
N TRP A 83 8.92 -3.28 5.73
CA TRP A 83 7.65 -3.71 6.31
C TRP A 83 7.38 -5.17 5.94
N ASP A 84 7.03 -5.98 6.93
CA ASP A 84 6.77 -7.42 6.76
C ASP A 84 5.33 -7.72 6.30
N GLU A 85 5.03 -9.00 6.13
CA GLU A 85 3.71 -9.50 5.72
C GLU A 85 2.58 -9.19 6.71
N HIS A 86 2.91 -8.78 7.93
CA HIS A 86 1.98 -8.35 8.98
C HIS A 86 1.86 -6.83 9.08
N ASN A 87 2.43 -6.09 8.13
CA ASN A 87 2.50 -4.63 8.14
C ASN A 87 3.22 -4.08 9.39
N GLN A 88 4.27 -4.79 9.85
CA GLN A 88 5.12 -4.32 10.94
C GLN A 88 6.48 -3.88 10.40
N PRO A 89 7.00 -2.72 10.86
CA PRO A 89 8.32 -2.27 10.45
C PRO A 89 9.42 -3.17 11.06
N TYR A 90 10.39 -3.54 10.23
CA TYR A 90 11.57 -4.30 10.65
C TYR A 90 12.86 -3.72 10.07
N PRO A 91 14.05 -3.94 10.72
CA PRO A 91 15.29 -3.34 10.26
C PRO A 91 15.85 -4.08 9.03
N GLU A 92 16.14 -3.34 7.95
CA GLU A 92 16.85 -3.86 6.77
C GLU A 92 18.34 -3.51 6.83
N LEU A 93 18.74 -2.30 6.40
CA LEU A 93 20.15 -1.88 6.49
C LEU A 93 20.49 -1.27 7.86
N ALA A 94 19.52 -0.79 8.60
CA ALA A 94 19.68 -0.56 10.04
C ALA A 94 19.76 -1.90 10.80
N THR A 95 20.42 -1.91 11.96
CA THR A 95 20.51 -3.09 12.84
C THR A 95 19.29 -3.25 13.74
N ALA A 96 18.55 -2.17 13.98
CA ALA A 96 17.29 -2.12 14.71
C ALA A 96 16.43 -0.96 14.21
N VAL A 97 15.10 -1.06 14.36
CA VAL A 97 14.21 0.09 14.24
C VAL A 97 14.41 0.97 15.48
N PRO A 98 14.72 2.28 15.34
CA PRO A 98 14.94 3.16 16.48
C PRO A 98 13.67 3.34 17.31
N THR A 99 13.80 3.21 18.63
CA THR A 99 12.74 3.47 19.62
C THR A 99 13.33 4.21 20.81
N GLN A 100 12.48 4.81 21.65
CA GLN A 100 12.94 5.37 22.93
C GLN A 100 13.43 4.28 23.88
N THR A 101 12.84 3.11 23.83
CA THR A 101 13.17 1.97 24.70
C THR A 101 14.55 1.39 24.41
N ASN A 102 14.96 1.35 23.11
CA ASN A 102 16.30 0.85 22.75
C ASN A 102 17.36 1.96 22.66
N GLY A 103 17.00 3.20 23.01
CA GLY A 103 17.88 4.36 22.98
C GLY A 103 18.15 4.93 21.58
N GLY A 104 17.54 4.36 20.54
CA GLY A 104 17.63 4.86 19.16
C GLY A 104 16.88 6.17 18.95
N VAL A 105 15.94 6.52 19.81
CA VAL A 105 15.26 7.82 19.86
C VAL A 105 15.54 8.46 21.22
N SER A 106 15.92 9.73 21.23
CA SER A 106 16.13 10.48 22.48
C SER A 106 14.81 10.68 23.23
N LYS A 107 14.90 10.93 24.55
CA LYS A 107 13.71 11.11 25.42
C LYS A 107 12.82 12.28 24.97
N ASP A 108 13.44 13.33 24.45
CA ASP A 108 12.73 14.51 23.92
C ASP A 108 12.22 14.32 22.48
N GLY A 109 12.53 13.17 21.85
CA GLY A 109 12.12 12.86 20.48
C GLY A 109 12.83 13.66 19.40
N LEU A 110 13.86 14.43 19.73
CA LEU A 110 14.54 15.32 18.78
C LEU A 110 15.74 14.67 18.08
N THR A 111 16.19 13.50 18.54
CA THR A 111 17.33 12.81 17.96
C THR A 111 16.99 11.37 17.65
N ILE A 112 17.30 10.92 16.45
CA ILE A 112 17.12 9.53 15.99
C ILE A 112 18.46 8.99 15.52
N THR A 113 18.88 7.88 16.11
CA THR A 113 20.15 7.22 15.80
C THR A 113 19.88 5.88 15.11
N TYR A 114 20.44 5.72 13.92
CA TYR A 114 20.49 4.45 13.20
C TYR A 114 21.91 3.88 13.24
N HIS A 115 22.01 2.63 13.67
CA HIS A 115 23.23 1.83 13.52
C HIS A 115 23.11 0.96 12.29
N LEU A 116 24.09 1.04 11.38
CA LEU A 116 24.06 0.37 10.10
C LEU A 116 24.73 -1.00 10.14
N ARG A 117 24.27 -1.92 9.29
CA ARG A 117 24.90 -3.22 9.09
C ARG A 117 26.27 -3.05 8.43
N LYS A 118 27.26 -3.80 8.94
CA LYS A 118 28.62 -3.84 8.41
C LYS A 118 28.72 -4.87 7.28
N GLY A 119 29.62 -4.61 6.33
CA GLY A 119 29.95 -5.55 5.25
C GLY A 119 28.95 -5.58 4.10
N VAL A 120 27.94 -4.70 4.11
CA VAL A 120 26.98 -4.53 3.01
C VAL A 120 27.68 -3.89 1.81
N ARG A 121 27.29 -4.32 0.60
CA ARG A 121 27.83 -3.78 -0.67
C ARG A 121 26.72 -3.45 -1.64
N TRP A 122 26.94 -2.43 -2.42
CA TRP A 122 26.17 -2.14 -3.63
C TRP A 122 26.36 -3.27 -4.65
N SER A 123 25.45 -3.41 -5.60
CA SER A 123 25.47 -4.47 -6.61
C SER A 123 26.71 -4.40 -7.53
N ASP A 124 27.31 -3.23 -7.70
CA ASP A 124 28.58 -3.04 -8.39
C ASP A 124 29.81 -3.43 -7.55
N GLY A 125 29.64 -3.70 -6.27
CA GLY A 125 30.67 -4.14 -5.32
C GLY A 125 31.25 -3.05 -4.44
N ALA A 126 30.87 -1.77 -4.60
CA ALA A 126 31.27 -0.69 -3.71
C ALA A 126 30.73 -0.92 -2.29
N PRO A 127 31.45 -0.53 -1.22
CA PRO A 127 30.94 -0.65 0.14
C PRO A 127 29.78 0.33 0.39
N PHE A 128 28.83 -0.08 1.22
CA PHE A 128 27.79 0.78 1.75
C PHE A 128 28.15 1.22 3.17
N ASP A 129 28.04 2.50 3.47
CA ASP A 129 28.25 3.06 4.80
C ASP A 129 27.39 4.32 5.07
N ALA A 130 27.66 5.02 6.20
CA ALA A 130 26.89 6.19 6.61
C ALA A 130 26.97 7.36 5.62
N ASP A 131 28.05 7.48 4.89
CA ASP A 131 28.22 8.47 3.81
C ASP A 131 27.11 8.39 2.76
N ASP A 132 26.65 7.17 2.40
CA ASP A 132 25.56 6.97 1.43
C ASP A 132 24.22 7.45 2.01
N VAL A 133 23.98 7.24 3.30
CA VAL A 133 22.75 7.67 3.98
C VAL A 133 22.69 9.20 4.07
N VAL A 134 23.79 9.84 4.48
CA VAL A 134 23.91 11.31 4.55
C VAL A 134 23.75 11.91 3.16
N PHE A 135 24.40 11.34 2.15
CA PHE A 135 24.25 11.76 0.76
C PHE A 135 22.80 11.63 0.27
N SER A 136 22.15 10.49 0.53
CA SER A 136 20.75 10.26 0.14
C SER A 136 19.81 11.29 0.78
N THR A 137 20.05 11.62 2.07
CA THR A 137 19.28 12.66 2.77
C THR A 137 19.47 14.05 2.13
N ALA A 138 20.70 14.37 1.75
CA ALA A 138 20.99 15.63 1.05
C ALA A 138 20.31 15.70 -0.32
N VAL A 139 20.26 14.57 -1.06
CA VAL A 139 19.57 14.47 -2.35
C VAL A 139 18.07 14.68 -2.18
N VAL A 140 17.43 14.00 -1.21
CA VAL A 140 15.98 14.13 -0.93
C VAL A 140 15.60 15.58 -0.60
N ASN A 141 16.42 16.29 0.16
CA ASN A 141 16.14 17.65 0.59
C ASN A 141 16.70 18.75 -0.37
N ASN A 142 17.35 18.36 -1.45
CA ASN A 142 17.85 19.32 -2.44
C ASN A 142 16.69 19.83 -3.30
N PRO A 143 16.36 21.14 -3.27
CA PRO A 143 15.25 21.72 -4.05
C PRO A 143 15.46 21.64 -5.57
N ALA A 144 16.68 21.39 -6.05
CA ALA A 144 16.96 21.19 -7.47
C ALA A 144 16.55 19.79 -7.98
N ASN A 145 16.25 18.84 -7.10
CA ASN A 145 15.76 17.51 -7.46
C ASN A 145 14.21 17.49 -7.52
N ASN A 146 13.69 16.75 -8.49
CA ASN A 146 12.25 16.49 -8.62
C ASN A 146 11.82 15.33 -7.71
N GLU A 147 12.18 15.40 -6.43
CA GLU A 147 11.90 14.37 -5.44
C GLU A 147 10.39 14.17 -5.22
N ALA A 148 10.00 12.90 -5.10
CA ALA A 148 8.63 12.52 -4.80
C ALA A 148 8.24 12.80 -3.34
N ALA A 149 9.20 12.78 -2.42
CA ALA A 149 9.02 13.08 -1.00
C ALA A 149 10.18 13.91 -0.47
N ARG A 150 9.95 14.62 0.66
CA ARG A 150 10.98 15.42 1.33
C ARG A 150 10.95 15.16 2.83
N PHE A 151 12.13 15.26 3.45
CA PHE A 151 12.29 15.06 4.89
C PHE A 151 12.44 16.42 5.60
N ASP A 152 11.42 17.25 5.47
CA ASP A 152 11.43 18.64 5.99
C ASP A 152 11.57 18.74 7.50
N GLN A 153 11.30 17.64 8.23
CA GLN A 153 11.44 17.55 9.68
C GLN A 153 12.90 17.53 10.13
N ILE A 154 13.84 17.17 9.23
CA ILE A 154 15.25 17.07 9.55
C ILE A 154 15.87 18.47 9.61
N ALA A 155 16.51 18.79 10.75
CA ALA A 155 17.31 19.99 10.93
C ALA A 155 18.78 19.77 10.52
N LYS A 156 19.32 18.59 10.85
CA LYS A 156 20.73 18.22 10.61
C LYS A 156 20.88 16.70 10.60
N VAL A 157 21.88 16.20 9.89
CA VAL A 157 22.32 14.80 9.92
C VAL A 157 23.80 14.77 10.27
N ASP A 158 24.19 13.93 11.21
CA ASP A 158 25.57 13.66 11.60
C ASP A 158 25.94 12.19 11.32
N GLU A 159 27.20 11.95 11.02
CA GLU A 159 27.80 10.63 10.83
C GLU A 159 29.04 10.49 11.75
N PRO A 160 28.87 10.19 13.04
CA PRO A 160 29.98 10.11 13.97
C PRO A 160 31.00 9.01 13.63
N ASP A 161 30.57 7.99 12.91
CA ASP A 161 31.41 6.94 12.33
C ASP A 161 30.74 6.32 11.10
N LYS A 162 31.45 5.45 10.37
CA LYS A 162 31.00 4.82 9.12
C LYS A 162 29.71 3.99 9.23
N PHE A 163 29.23 3.68 10.42
CA PHE A 163 28.08 2.80 10.64
C PHE A 163 27.06 3.40 11.60
N THR A 164 27.15 4.69 11.86
CA THR A 164 26.22 5.41 12.72
C THR A 164 25.74 6.69 12.03
N VAL A 165 24.43 6.86 11.92
CA VAL A 165 23.78 8.07 11.39
C VAL A 165 22.88 8.63 12.47
N VAL A 166 22.99 9.94 12.72
CA VAL A 166 22.20 10.65 13.73
C VAL A 166 21.40 11.77 13.05
N TYR A 167 20.10 11.63 13.06
CA TYR A 167 19.18 12.68 12.61
C TYR A 167 18.80 13.58 13.77
N HIS A 168 18.94 14.89 13.60
CA HIS A 168 18.40 15.90 14.49
C HIS A 168 17.15 16.50 13.87
N LEU A 169 16.04 16.46 14.58
CA LEU A 169 14.74 16.93 14.10
C LEU A 169 14.47 18.36 14.59
N LYS A 170 13.70 19.12 13.82
CA LYS A 170 13.23 20.47 14.17
C LYS A 170 12.22 20.45 15.30
N LYS A 171 11.42 19.37 15.39
CA LYS A 171 10.45 19.08 16.44
C LYS A 171 10.28 17.56 16.55
N PRO A 172 9.76 17.02 17.66
CA PRO A 172 9.47 15.60 17.75
C PRO A 172 8.54 15.17 16.62
N TYR A 173 8.90 14.08 15.94
CA TYR A 173 8.10 13.52 14.83
C TYR A 173 8.25 12.00 14.83
N SER A 174 7.35 11.33 15.54
CA SER A 174 7.42 9.88 15.75
C SER A 174 7.32 9.04 14.47
N PRO A 175 6.61 9.45 13.39
CA PRO A 175 6.64 8.74 12.13
C PRO A 175 8.02 8.57 11.51
N SER A 176 8.95 9.49 11.79
CA SER A 176 10.30 9.51 11.19
C SER A 176 11.08 8.21 11.33
N THR A 177 10.87 7.43 12.40
CA THR A 177 11.57 6.15 12.62
C THR A 177 11.20 5.06 11.63
N VAL A 178 10.07 5.22 10.93
CA VAL A 178 9.53 4.26 9.95
C VAL A 178 9.14 4.90 8.61
N THR A 179 9.49 6.19 8.41
CA THR A 179 9.27 6.90 7.14
C THR A 179 10.58 7.32 6.48
N PHE A 180 11.61 7.73 7.25
CA PHE A 180 12.89 8.11 6.65
C PHE A 180 13.60 6.88 6.09
N PHE A 181 13.74 6.82 4.77
CA PHE A 181 14.29 5.66 4.07
C PHE A 181 13.64 4.34 4.54
N SER A 182 12.33 4.28 4.45
CA SER A 182 11.54 3.07 4.66
C SER A 182 10.89 2.62 3.34
N SER A 183 10.72 1.33 3.15
CA SER A 183 10.11 0.78 1.92
C SER A 183 8.61 1.08 1.77
N CYS A 184 7.95 1.66 2.77
CA CYS A 184 6.56 2.06 2.70
C CYS A 184 6.34 3.26 1.78
N CYS A 185 5.15 3.28 1.16
CA CYS A 185 4.47 4.53 0.73
C CYS A 185 5.23 5.32 -0.35
N ALA A 186 5.94 4.62 -1.23
CA ALA A 186 6.81 5.21 -2.25
C ALA A 186 7.92 6.14 -1.66
N ASN A 187 8.36 5.88 -0.43
CA ASN A 187 9.46 6.62 0.16
C ASN A 187 10.78 6.36 -0.58
N PRO A 188 11.66 7.36 -0.66
CA PRO A 188 12.93 7.24 -1.35
C PRO A 188 13.80 6.13 -0.75
N SER A 189 14.51 5.39 -1.61
CA SER A 189 15.52 4.40 -1.22
C SER A 189 16.86 5.08 -0.93
N LEU A 190 17.85 4.30 -0.45
CA LEU A 190 19.21 4.78 -0.36
C LEU A 190 19.88 4.87 -1.74
N LEU A 191 20.77 5.83 -1.92
CA LEU A 191 21.47 6.15 -3.18
C LEU A 191 22.98 5.98 -3.05
N PRO A 192 23.66 5.47 -4.10
CA PRO A 192 25.11 5.28 -4.12
C PRO A 192 25.86 6.62 -4.33
N LYS A 193 26.42 7.17 -3.22
CA LYS A 193 27.21 8.41 -3.22
C LYS A 193 28.33 8.39 -4.27
N HIS A 194 29.04 7.24 -4.38
CA HIS A 194 30.18 7.08 -5.30
C HIS A 194 29.82 7.23 -6.78
N LEU A 195 28.56 7.01 -7.17
CA LEU A 195 28.08 7.19 -8.54
C LEU A 195 27.46 8.56 -8.77
N LEU A 196 26.75 9.10 -7.77
CA LEU A 196 25.86 10.23 -7.95
C LEU A 196 26.38 11.57 -7.42
N ALA A 197 27.35 11.58 -6.51
CA ALA A 197 27.86 12.81 -5.89
C ALA A 197 28.48 13.84 -6.88
N LYS A 198 28.86 13.40 -8.06
CA LYS A 198 29.39 14.27 -9.12
C LYS A 198 28.35 15.10 -9.86
N TYR A 199 27.06 14.82 -9.66
CA TYR A 199 25.98 15.52 -10.33
C TYR A 199 25.35 16.57 -9.41
N PRO A 200 25.01 17.78 -9.91
CA PRO A 200 24.34 18.81 -9.11
C PRO A 200 22.90 18.45 -8.74
N ASN A 201 22.26 17.59 -9.52
CA ASN A 201 20.95 16.98 -9.28
C ASN A 201 20.87 15.62 -9.97
N ILE A 202 19.84 14.83 -9.64
CA ILE A 202 19.66 13.48 -10.17
C ILE A 202 18.53 13.36 -11.20
N ASN A 203 17.95 14.46 -11.66
CA ASN A 203 16.74 14.46 -12.50
C ASN A 203 16.94 13.79 -13.85
N ASP A 204 18.11 13.98 -14.47
CA ASP A 204 18.42 13.43 -15.80
C ASP A 204 19.84 12.86 -15.82
N VAL A 205 20.01 11.71 -15.21
CA VAL A 205 21.27 10.97 -15.15
C VAL A 205 21.10 9.54 -15.64
N ALA A 206 22.16 8.97 -16.23
CA ALA A 206 22.11 7.61 -16.76
C ALA A 206 21.73 6.54 -15.71
N TYR A 207 22.00 6.80 -14.44
CA TYR A 207 21.58 5.98 -13.31
C TYR A 207 20.07 5.69 -13.32
N ASN A 208 19.22 6.64 -13.73
CA ASN A 208 17.76 6.50 -13.70
C ASN A 208 17.20 5.42 -14.64
N ALA A 209 18.00 4.98 -15.61
CA ALA A 209 17.64 3.93 -16.57
C ALA A 209 18.04 2.52 -16.11
N LEU A 210 19.16 2.39 -15.38
CA LEU A 210 19.67 1.13 -14.83
C LEU A 210 20.35 1.40 -13.49
N PRO A 211 19.60 1.59 -12.42
CA PRO A 211 20.16 1.91 -11.12
C PRO A 211 21.02 0.79 -10.54
N VAL A 212 22.03 1.18 -9.76
CA VAL A 212 22.79 0.29 -8.89
C VAL A 212 22.14 0.32 -7.51
N GLY A 213 21.65 -0.82 -7.02
CA GLY A 213 20.96 -0.95 -5.74
C GLY A 213 21.67 -1.91 -4.79
N ILE A 214 21.06 -2.14 -3.61
CA ILE A 214 21.51 -3.11 -2.59
C ILE A 214 20.52 -4.28 -2.45
N GLY A 215 19.48 -4.31 -3.29
CA GLY A 215 18.43 -5.31 -3.23
C GLY A 215 18.84 -6.71 -3.65
N PRO A 216 17.92 -7.71 -3.48
CA PRO A 216 18.16 -9.11 -3.83
C PRO A 216 18.34 -9.34 -5.33
N PHE A 217 17.86 -8.45 -6.19
CA PHE A 217 18.02 -8.53 -7.64
C PHE A 217 18.71 -7.28 -8.18
N THR A 218 19.26 -7.40 -9.40
CA THR A 218 19.90 -6.32 -10.14
C THR A 218 19.29 -6.20 -11.53
N PHE A 219 19.33 -5.00 -12.10
CA PHE A 219 18.84 -4.77 -13.45
C PHE A 219 19.78 -5.42 -14.48
N GLU A 220 19.23 -6.29 -15.34
CA GLU A 220 19.91 -6.78 -16.53
C GLU A 220 19.65 -5.84 -17.72
N ARG A 221 18.37 -5.49 -17.96
CA ARG A 221 17.96 -4.54 -19.00
C ARG A 221 16.56 -3.99 -18.76
N TRP A 222 16.27 -2.87 -19.37
CA TRP A 222 14.96 -2.25 -19.45
C TRP A 222 14.57 -2.05 -20.92
N ASP A 223 13.60 -2.83 -21.38
CA ASP A 223 12.95 -2.66 -22.67
C ASP A 223 11.74 -1.75 -22.44
N ARG A 224 11.87 -0.44 -22.73
CA ARG A 224 10.88 0.59 -22.40
C ARG A 224 9.48 0.21 -22.90
N SER A 225 8.46 0.46 -22.07
CA SER A 225 7.05 0.14 -22.31
C SER A 225 6.78 -1.35 -22.64
N LYS A 226 7.71 -2.25 -22.33
CA LYS A 226 7.56 -3.70 -22.52
C LYS A 226 7.87 -4.49 -21.28
N GLN A 227 9.09 -4.38 -20.75
CA GLN A 227 9.52 -5.18 -19.61
C GLN A 227 10.81 -4.65 -18.97
N VAL A 228 10.98 -4.99 -17.71
CA VAL A 228 12.27 -4.93 -17.01
C VAL A 228 12.72 -6.37 -16.74
N VAL A 229 13.97 -6.67 -17.00
CA VAL A 229 14.57 -7.97 -16.68
C VAL A 229 15.55 -7.78 -15.53
N LEU A 230 15.32 -8.54 -14.46
CA LEU A 230 16.13 -8.58 -13.27
C LEU A 230 16.80 -9.93 -13.12
N VAL A 231 18.02 -9.95 -12.60
CA VAL A 231 18.77 -11.18 -12.29
C VAL A 231 19.18 -11.19 -10.81
N ALA A 232 19.33 -12.37 -10.24
CA ALA A 232 19.76 -12.54 -8.85
C ALA A 232 21.06 -11.77 -8.57
N ASN A 233 21.08 -11.00 -7.49
CA ASN A 233 22.28 -10.30 -7.02
C ASN A 233 23.20 -11.27 -6.25
N PRO A 234 24.35 -11.68 -6.79
CA PRO A 234 25.24 -12.60 -6.11
C PRO A 234 25.95 -11.98 -4.90
N ARG A 235 25.91 -10.64 -4.76
CA ARG A 235 26.50 -9.87 -3.66
C ARG A 235 25.50 -9.44 -2.61
N TYR A 236 24.25 -9.91 -2.71
CA TYR A 236 23.23 -9.53 -1.73
C TYR A 236 23.66 -9.96 -0.31
N TRP A 237 23.59 -9.06 0.62
CA TRP A 237 24.15 -9.25 1.96
C TRP A 237 23.47 -10.37 2.79
N ARG A 238 22.22 -10.76 2.44
CA ARG A 238 21.52 -11.91 3.03
C ARG A 238 21.78 -13.23 2.30
N GLY A 239 22.63 -13.24 1.28
CA GLY A 239 22.91 -14.38 0.41
C GLY A 239 22.20 -14.26 -0.95
N ARG A 240 22.48 -15.22 -1.84
CA ARG A 240 21.88 -15.22 -3.19
C ARG A 240 20.39 -15.57 -3.12
N PRO A 241 19.49 -14.84 -3.79
CA PRO A 241 18.09 -15.21 -3.96
C PRO A 241 17.93 -16.60 -4.59
N LYS A 242 16.78 -17.26 -4.33
CA LYS A 242 16.48 -18.58 -4.90
C LYS A 242 16.06 -18.49 -6.36
N LEU A 243 15.36 -17.44 -6.76
CA LEU A 243 15.08 -17.13 -8.16
C LEU A 243 16.36 -16.68 -8.86
N ASP A 244 16.55 -17.14 -10.09
CA ASP A 244 17.62 -16.69 -10.96
C ASP A 244 17.26 -15.39 -11.68
N LYS A 245 15.98 -15.26 -12.06
CA LYS A 245 15.50 -14.18 -12.92
C LYS A 245 14.06 -13.78 -12.60
N ILE A 246 13.78 -12.47 -12.70
CA ILE A 246 12.43 -11.91 -12.72
C ILE A 246 12.25 -11.15 -14.02
N ILE A 247 11.13 -11.41 -14.71
CA ILE A 247 10.70 -10.68 -15.90
C ILE A 247 9.48 -9.87 -15.49
N TYR A 248 9.63 -8.56 -15.33
CA TYR A 248 8.55 -7.66 -14.99
C TYR A 248 7.98 -7.05 -16.26
N LYS A 249 6.83 -7.57 -16.74
CA LYS A 249 6.15 -7.15 -17.96
C LYS A 249 5.23 -5.96 -17.71
N ILE A 250 5.24 -5.01 -18.63
CA ILE A 250 4.35 -3.84 -18.66
C ILE A 250 3.26 -4.13 -19.69
N VAL A 251 2.01 -4.29 -19.22
CA VAL A 251 0.85 -4.62 -20.08
C VAL A 251 -0.33 -3.75 -19.68
N PRO A 252 -0.47 -2.53 -20.23
CA PRO A 252 -1.51 -1.58 -19.83
C PRO A 252 -2.95 -2.07 -20.08
N ASP A 253 -3.15 -2.88 -21.11
CA ASP A 253 -4.46 -3.44 -21.43
C ASP A 253 -4.78 -4.66 -20.57
N ARG A 254 -5.83 -4.55 -19.77
CA ARG A 254 -6.21 -5.56 -18.75
C ARG A 254 -6.77 -6.84 -19.37
N ASP A 255 -7.43 -6.78 -20.51
CA ASP A 255 -7.92 -7.98 -21.21
C ASP A 255 -6.77 -8.77 -21.82
N THR A 256 -5.75 -8.08 -22.32
CA THR A 256 -4.47 -8.69 -22.73
C THR A 256 -3.75 -9.35 -21.54
N LEU A 257 -3.75 -8.71 -20.36
CA LEU A 257 -3.21 -9.31 -19.14
C LEU A 257 -3.93 -10.61 -18.77
N LEU A 258 -5.26 -10.59 -18.79
CA LEU A 258 -6.05 -11.80 -18.53
C LEU A 258 -5.75 -12.89 -19.56
N ALA A 259 -5.69 -12.57 -20.84
CA ALA A 259 -5.35 -13.53 -21.90
C ALA A 259 -3.95 -14.14 -21.71
N GLN A 260 -2.95 -13.36 -21.24
CA GLN A 260 -1.62 -13.88 -20.90
C GLN A 260 -1.65 -14.82 -19.70
N LEU A 261 -2.48 -14.54 -18.70
CA LEU A 261 -2.66 -15.42 -17.54
C LEU A 261 -3.34 -16.73 -17.97
N GLU A 262 -4.41 -16.65 -18.77
CA GLU A 262 -5.12 -17.81 -19.35
C GLU A 262 -4.21 -18.66 -20.25
N ALA A 263 -3.31 -18.03 -20.99
CA ALA A 263 -2.30 -18.70 -21.83
C ALA A 263 -1.07 -19.19 -21.07
N HIS A 264 -1.01 -18.98 -19.74
CA HIS A 264 0.11 -19.36 -18.87
C HIS A 264 1.46 -18.77 -19.30
N THR A 265 1.46 -17.55 -19.86
CA THR A 265 2.68 -16.83 -20.28
C THR A 265 3.18 -15.85 -19.22
N VAL A 266 2.48 -15.75 -18.10
CA VAL A 266 2.83 -14.99 -16.91
C VAL A 266 2.51 -15.80 -15.66
N ASP A 267 3.35 -15.67 -14.63
CA ASP A 267 3.20 -16.35 -13.35
C ASP A 267 2.38 -15.53 -12.36
N MET A 268 2.37 -14.21 -12.51
CA MET A 268 1.70 -13.31 -11.59
C MET A 268 1.06 -12.13 -12.33
N TRP A 269 -0.19 -11.80 -11.94
CA TRP A 269 -0.82 -10.52 -12.21
C TRP A 269 -0.99 -9.75 -10.91
N TYR A 270 -0.23 -8.64 -10.79
CA TYR A 270 -0.26 -7.74 -9.66
C TYR A 270 -1.42 -6.74 -9.79
N GLN A 271 -2.26 -6.63 -8.76
CA GLN A 271 -3.41 -5.71 -8.65
C GLN A 271 -4.41 -5.76 -9.82
N PHE A 272 -5.21 -6.81 -9.88
CA PHE A 272 -6.33 -6.87 -10.82
C PHE A 272 -7.65 -6.38 -10.21
N SER A 273 -8.59 -5.94 -11.06
CA SER A 273 -9.93 -5.49 -10.66
C SER A 273 -10.85 -6.66 -10.30
N GLY A 274 -11.78 -6.44 -9.37
CA GLY A 274 -12.84 -7.41 -9.01
C GLY A 274 -13.63 -7.95 -10.21
N ALA A 275 -13.74 -7.19 -11.30
CA ALA A 275 -14.37 -7.62 -12.54
C ALA A 275 -13.77 -8.90 -13.15
N TYR A 276 -12.47 -9.15 -12.93
CA TYR A 276 -11.77 -10.33 -13.47
C TYR A 276 -11.74 -11.51 -12.47
N LEU A 277 -12.19 -11.30 -11.24
CA LEU A 277 -12.03 -12.23 -10.14
C LEU A 277 -12.59 -13.63 -10.44
N ALA A 278 -13.83 -13.71 -10.92
CA ALA A 278 -14.48 -15.00 -11.21
C ALA A 278 -13.74 -15.79 -12.30
N ARG A 279 -13.26 -15.11 -13.34
CA ARG A 279 -12.48 -15.74 -14.43
C ARG A 279 -11.14 -16.26 -13.92
N ILE A 280 -10.42 -15.46 -13.14
CA ILE A 280 -9.11 -15.85 -12.60
C ILE A 280 -9.24 -16.99 -11.59
N GLN A 281 -10.28 -16.98 -10.73
CA GLN A 281 -10.54 -18.07 -9.79
C GLN A 281 -10.86 -19.42 -10.48
N ALA A 282 -11.38 -19.38 -11.71
CA ALA A 282 -11.61 -20.58 -12.51
C ALA A 282 -10.32 -21.19 -13.07
N LEU A 283 -9.20 -20.45 -13.08
CA LEU A 283 -7.90 -20.94 -13.56
C LEU A 283 -7.24 -21.85 -12.51
N SER A 284 -7.20 -23.15 -12.80
CA SER A 284 -6.74 -24.17 -11.84
C SER A 284 -5.28 -24.01 -11.39
N GLY A 285 -4.43 -23.37 -12.20
CA GLY A 285 -2.99 -23.20 -11.96
C GLY A 285 -2.62 -21.98 -11.11
N TYR A 286 -3.60 -21.15 -10.70
CA TYR A 286 -3.35 -19.91 -9.97
C TYR A 286 -4.02 -19.89 -8.60
N THR A 287 -3.44 -19.11 -7.70
CA THR A 287 -4.01 -18.71 -6.40
C THR A 287 -4.37 -17.24 -6.46
N VAL A 288 -5.48 -16.87 -5.85
CA VAL A 288 -5.87 -15.46 -5.67
C VAL A 288 -5.65 -15.06 -4.23
N PHE A 289 -4.79 -14.08 -4.02
CA PHE A 289 -4.61 -13.39 -2.74
C PHE A 289 -5.57 -12.19 -2.66
N ARG A 290 -6.10 -11.94 -1.46
CA ARG A 290 -6.99 -10.81 -1.17
C ARG A 290 -6.60 -10.19 0.16
N GLN A 291 -6.41 -8.88 0.17
CA GLN A 291 -6.15 -8.14 1.40
C GLN A 291 -6.79 -6.75 1.33
N PRO A 292 -7.50 -6.28 2.40
CA PRO A 292 -7.97 -4.91 2.47
C PRO A 292 -6.80 -3.94 2.31
N SER A 293 -6.97 -2.99 1.40
CA SER A 293 -5.96 -1.98 1.03
C SER A 293 -5.99 -0.79 1.99
N TYR A 294 -4.93 0.01 1.99
CA TYR A 294 -4.94 1.35 2.57
C TYR A 294 -5.66 2.38 1.67
N ALA A 295 -5.97 2.00 0.42
CA ALA A 295 -6.77 2.85 -0.45
C ALA A 295 -8.26 2.73 -0.13
N TYR A 296 -8.93 3.86 0.06
CA TYR A 296 -10.37 3.93 0.33
C TYR A 296 -11.06 4.92 -0.60
N SER A 297 -12.29 4.58 -0.98
CA SER A 297 -13.20 5.49 -1.68
C SER A 297 -14.00 6.29 -0.66
N HIS A 298 -14.26 7.56 -0.94
CA HIS A 298 -14.87 8.46 0.02
C HIS A 298 -15.73 9.53 -0.64
N TYR A 299 -16.55 10.20 0.17
CA TYR A 299 -17.28 11.41 -0.16
C TYR A 299 -16.91 12.48 0.86
N ASP A 300 -16.04 13.42 0.48
CA ASP A 300 -15.61 14.53 1.33
C ASP A 300 -16.55 15.71 1.19
N PHE A 301 -16.83 16.37 2.30
CA PHE A 301 -17.72 17.53 2.36
C PHE A 301 -16.92 18.83 2.54
N ASN A 302 -17.17 19.84 1.70
CA ASN A 302 -16.72 21.19 2.01
C ASN A 302 -17.57 21.76 3.15
N VAL A 303 -17.10 21.58 4.38
CA VAL A 303 -17.91 21.90 5.59
C VAL A 303 -18.18 23.39 5.77
N THR A 304 -17.60 24.28 4.94
CA THR A 304 -17.90 25.71 4.94
C THR A 304 -19.17 26.06 4.16
N HIS A 305 -19.67 25.14 3.32
CA HIS A 305 -20.86 25.36 2.52
C HIS A 305 -22.14 25.11 3.31
N ALA A 306 -23.08 26.04 3.23
CA ALA A 306 -24.30 26.05 4.03
C ALA A 306 -25.13 24.76 3.95
N ALA A 307 -25.12 24.06 2.80
CA ALA A 307 -25.86 22.81 2.61
C ALA A 307 -25.29 21.65 3.44
N VAL A 308 -23.99 21.63 3.69
CA VAL A 308 -23.27 20.52 4.36
C VAL A 308 -22.48 20.94 5.60
N SER A 309 -22.62 22.20 6.06
CA SER A 309 -21.93 22.70 7.26
C SER A 309 -22.42 22.04 8.56
N ASP A 310 -23.71 21.68 8.62
CA ASP A 310 -24.31 21.06 9.80
C ASP A 310 -23.93 19.55 9.87
N PRO A 311 -23.27 19.07 10.95
CA PRO A 311 -22.96 17.64 11.11
C PRO A 311 -24.19 16.73 11.03
N LEU A 312 -25.37 17.18 11.40
CA LEU A 312 -26.62 16.39 11.29
C LEU A 312 -26.93 16.05 9.83
N VAL A 313 -26.68 17.00 8.90
CA VAL A 313 -26.85 16.75 7.45
C VAL A 313 -25.85 15.71 6.99
N ARG A 314 -24.58 15.84 7.32
CA ARG A 314 -23.53 14.90 6.91
C ARG A 314 -23.76 13.48 7.48
N ARG A 315 -24.22 13.41 8.74
CA ARG A 315 -24.65 12.13 9.35
C ARG A 315 -25.85 11.53 8.62
N ALA A 316 -26.84 12.35 8.23
CA ALA A 316 -27.98 11.89 7.46
C ALA A 316 -27.54 11.31 6.10
N LEU A 317 -26.65 12.01 5.38
CA LEU A 317 -26.10 11.53 4.11
C LEU A 317 -25.37 10.19 4.27
N ARG A 318 -24.63 9.98 5.38
CA ARG A 318 -23.97 8.71 5.68
C ARG A 318 -24.97 7.58 5.96
N PHE A 319 -26.03 7.83 6.76
CA PHE A 319 -27.08 6.83 7.02
C PHE A 319 -27.90 6.49 5.76
N ALA A 320 -28.04 7.44 4.84
CA ALA A 320 -28.77 7.24 3.59
C ALA A 320 -27.96 6.59 2.48
N LEU A 321 -26.69 6.27 2.68
CA LEU A 321 -25.82 5.69 1.67
C LEU A 321 -25.71 4.17 1.86
N ASN A 322 -26.23 3.39 0.89
CA ASN A 322 -26.12 1.94 0.87
C ASN A 322 -24.73 1.49 0.35
N ARG A 323 -23.73 1.62 1.21
CA ARG A 323 -22.33 1.31 0.87
C ARG A 323 -22.11 -0.15 0.47
N GLN A 324 -22.87 -1.07 1.08
CA GLN A 324 -22.79 -2.49 0.73
C GLN A 324 -23.28 -2.73 -0.70
N GLU A 325 -24.33 -2.05 -1.14
CA GLU A 325 -24.83 -2.16 -2.52
C GLU A 325 -23.80 -1.65 -3.54
N ILE A 326 -23.06 -0.59 -3.21
CA ILE A 326 -21.94 -0.11 -4.04
C ILE A 326 -20.87 -1.21 -4.16
N VAL A 327 -20.47 -1.82 -3.04
CA VAL A 327 -19.49 -2.91 -3.05
C VAL A 327 -19.99 -4.09 -3.88
N ASP A 328 -21.24 -4.51 -3.71
CA ASP A 328 -21.79 -5.67 -4.38
C ASP A 328 -21.97 -5.46 -5.89
N LYS A 329 -22.53 -4.32 -6.29
CA LYS A 329 -22.91 -4.06 -7.68
C LYS A 329 -21.79 -3.44 -8.53
N VAL A 330 -20.93 -2.62 -7.93
CA VAL A 330 -19.88 -1.88 -8.67
C VAL A 330 -18.51 -2.51 -8.48
N GLU A 331 -18.17 -2.88 -7.25
CA GLU A 331 -16.87 -3.48 -6.92
C GLU A 331 -16.90 -5.03 -6.95
N HIS A 332 -17.97 -5.63 -7.48
CA HIS A 332 -18.12 -7.09 -7.63
C HIS A 332 -17.96 -7.88 -6.33
N GLY A 333 -18.42 -7.33 -5.21
CA GLY A 333 -18.28 -7.91 -3.89
C GLY A 333 -16.86 -7.81 -3.30
N VAL A 334 -16.02 -6.95 -3.89
CA VAL A 334 -14.62 -6.77 -3.48
C VAL A 334 -14.43 -5.39 -2.85
N GLY A 335 -14.68 -5.29 -1.56
CA GLY A 335 -14.56 -4.07 -0.77
C GLY A 335 -14.89 -4.35 0.69
N VAL A 336 -14.45 -3.47 1.59
CA VAL A 336 -14.78 -3.56 3.03
C VAL A 336 -15.50 -2.29 3.46
N VAL A 337 -16.77 -2.44 3.87
CA VAL A 337 -17.56 -1.33 4.39
C VAL A 337 -17.21 -1.11 5.86
N GLN A 338 -16.67 0.05 6.17
CA GLN A 338 -16.34 0.49 7.53
C GLN A 338 -16.28 2.03 7.59
N ASP A 339 -16.28 2.60 8.80
CA ASP A 339 -16.17 4.05 9.00
C ASP A 339 -14.72 4.52 9.21
N SER A 340 -13.79 3.61 9.46
CA SER A 340 -12.34 3.89 9.53
C SER A 340 -11.71 3.91 8.13
N ALA A 341 -10.79 4.83 7.90
CA ALA A 341 -10.02 4.94 6.66
C ALA A 341 -8.88 3.92 6.54
N THR A 342 -8.51 3.21 7.62
CA THR A 342 -7.43 2.21 7.62
C THR A 342 -7.96 0.79 7.73
N PRO A 343 -7.30 -0.22 7.12
CA PRO A 343 -7.67 -1.62 7.25
C PRO A 343 -7.36 -2.16 8.66
N ALA A 344 -8.04 -3.24 9.06
CA ALA A 344 -7.80 -3.91 10.34
C ALA A 344 -6.37 -4.45 10.51
N THR A 345 -5.64 -4.60 9.41
CA THR A 345 -4.22 -4.99 9.40
C THR A 345 -3.24 -3.84 9.71
N ALA A 346 -3.74 -2.59 9.81
CA ALA A 346 -2.89 -1.45 10.14
C ALA A 346 -2.36 -1.55 11.59
N PRO A 347 -1.10 -1.18 11.86
CA PRO A 347 -0.49 -1.29 13.18
C PRO A 347 -1.26 -0.59 14.30
N TYR A 348 -1.94 0.51 13.96
CA TYR A 348 -2.69 1.33 14.92
C TYR A 348 -4.18 1.41 14.57
N PHE A 349 -4.72 0.35 13.98
CA PHE A 349 -6.14 0.30 13.61
C PHE A 349 -7.07 0.65 14.77
N VAL A 350 -8.01 1.53 14.48
CA VAL A 350 -9.14 1.87 15.36
C VAL A 350 -10.41 1.39 14.69
N ASP A 351 -11.11 0.47 15.34
CA ASP A 351 -12.42 0.02 14.88
C ASP A 351 -13.45 1.12 15.15
N ALA A 352 -13.88 1.77 14.08
CA ALA A 352 -14.94 2.77 14.11
C ALA A 352 -16.33 2.19 13.78
N GLY A 353 -16.41 0.87 13.60
CA GLY A 353 -17.60 0.18 13.16
C GLY A 353 -17.95 0.44 11.69
N ALA A 354 -19.19 0.17 11.33
CA ALA A 354 -19.78 0.47 10.03
C ALA A 354 -21.19 1.01 10.24
N THR A 355 -21.42 2.29 9.92
CA THR A 355 -22.74 2.89 9.98
C THR A 355 -23.71 2.14 9.05
N PRO A 356 -24.83 1.60 9.54
CA PRO A 356 -25.79 0.87 8.72
C PRO A 356 -26.54 1.79 7.76
N TYR A 357 -27.03 1.24 6.65
CA TYR A 357 -27.97 1.92 5.78
C TYR A 357 -29.33 2.06 6.49
N ASP A 358 -29.75 3.29 6.77
CA ASP A 358 -31.01 3.62 7.47
C ASP A 358 -31.59 4.95 6.95
N PRO A 359 -32.33 4.93 5.84
CA PRO A 359 -32.97 6.13 5.31
C PRO A 359 -34.01 6.75 6.22
N ALA A 360 -34.64 5.98 7.13
CA ALA A 360 -35.59 6.49 8.09
C ALA A 360 -34.88 7.38 9.12
N LYS A 361 -33.76 6.91 9.67
CA LYS A 361 -32.90 7.70 10.56
C LYS A 361 -32.33 8.93 9.86
N ALA A 362 -31.93 8.80 8.61
CA ALA A 362 -31.43 9.90 7.80
C ALA A 362 -32.49 11.02 7.66
N ASN A 363 -33.76 10.66 7.33
CA ASN A 363 -34.85 11.61 7.28
C ASN A 363 -35.09 12.31 8.63
N ALA A 364 -35.10 11.55 9.73
CA ALA A 364 -35.26 12.11 11.06
C ALA A 364 -34.16 13.13 11.43
N LEU A 365 -32.90 12.86 11.04
CA LEU A 365 -31.80 13.80 11.25
C LEU A 365 -31.95 15.09 10.43
N LEU A 366 -32.41 14.99 9.18
CA LEU A 366 -32.68 16.17 8.35
C LEU A 366 -33.86 16.98 8.90
N ASP A 367 -34.92 16.32 9.40
CA ASP A 367 -36.07 16.99 10.06
C ASP A 367 -35.59 17.71 11.35
N GLN A 368 -34.76 17.04 12.16
CA GLN A 368 -34.16 17.65 13.36
C GLN A 368 -33.28 18.86 13.00
N ALA A 369 -32.55 18.80 11.90
CA ALA A 369 -31.76 19.90 11.39
C ALA A 369 -32.57 21.03 10.76
N GLY A 370 -33.90 20.89 10.66
CA GLY A 370 -34.82 21.88 10.15
C GLY A 370 -34.90 21.97 8.61
N TRP A 371 -34.51 20.91 7.91
CA TRP A 371 -34.64 20.83 6.47
C TRP A 371 -36.02 20.29 6.07
N VAL A 372 -36.83 21.12 5.42
CA VAL A 372 -38.22 20.80 5.04
C VAL A 372 -38.27 20.35 3.58
N ARG A 373 -38.97 19.25 3.29
CA ARG A 373 -39.15 18.72 1.93
C ARG A 373 -40.08 19.63 1.12
N GLY A 374 -39.61 20.12 -0.02
CA GLY A 374 -40.35 20.91 -0.98
C GLY A 374 -41.35 20.09 -1.81
N ALA A 375 -42.17 20.77 -2.60
CA ALA A 375 -43.14 20.13 -3.50
C ALA A 375 -42.48 19.29 -4.61
N ASP A 376 -41.24 19.61 -4.98
CA ASP A 376 -40.41 18.89 -5.95
C ASP A 376 -39.63 17.70 -5.31
N GLY A 377 -39.85 17.47 -4.01
CA GLY A 377 -39.22 16.40 -3.26
C GLY A 377 -37.85 16.75 -2.69
N ILE A 378 -37.22 17.86 -3.07
CA ILE A 378 -35.93 18.31 -2.53
C ILE A 378 -36.15 19.12 -1.25
N ARG A 379 -35.30 18.92 -0.25
CA ARG A 379 -35.35 19.64 1.02
C ARG A 379 -34.74 21.04 0.89
N ALA A 380 -35.25 21.97 1.67
CA ALA A 380 -34.73 23.33 1.77
C ALA A 380 -34.79 23.85 3.21
N LYS A 381 -33.87 24.77 3.56
CA LYS A 381 -33.81 25.47 4.86
C LYS A 381 -33.27 26.88 4.64
N ASN A 382 -33.99 27.90 5.13
CA ASN A 382 -33.56 29.30 5.05
C ASN A 382 -33.16 29.77 3.63
N GLY A 383 -33.91 29.31 2.60
CA GLY A 383 -33.63 29.65 1.21
C GLY A 383 -32.53 28.81 0.54
N VAL A 384 -31.78 27.99 1.28
CA VAL A 384 -30.79 27.05 0.75
C VAL A 384 -31.49 25.75 0.39
N ARG A 385 -31.30 25.27 -0.82
CA ARG A 385 -31.77 23.93 -1.26
C ARG A 385 -30.69 22.88 -0.95
N LEU A 386 -31.13 21.69 -0.57
CA LEU A 386 -30.24 20.56 -0.36
C LEU A 386 -29.99 19.84 -1.71
N ASP A 387 -29.39 20.58 -2.65
CA ASP A 387 -29.09 20.18 -4.02
C ASP A 387 -27.58 20.32 -4.23
N LEU A 388 -26.84 19.23 -4.00
CA LEU A 388 -25.41 19.24 -3.79
C LEU A 388 -24.62 19.19 -5.10
N ASN A 389 -23.64 20.08 -5.24
CA ASN A 389 -22.66 20.02 -6.34
C ASN A 389 -21.60 18.96 -6.02
N VAL A 390 -21.60 17.87 -6.79
CA VAL A 390 -20.66 16.77 -6.62
C VAL A 390 -19.57 16.84 -7.69
N ALA A 391 -18.32 16.99 -7.27
CA ALA A 391 -17.15 16.96 -8.14
C ALA A 391 -16.51 15.57 -8.16
N THR A 392 -16.11 15.09 -9.34
CA THR A 392 -15.37 13.84 -9.51
C THR A 392 -14.53 13.86 -10.78
N ARG A 393 -13.66 12.87 -10.93
CA ARG A 393 -12.86 12.67 -12.13
C ARG A 393 -13.68 12.06 -13.27
N SER A 394 -13.37 12.44 -14.50
CA SER A 394 -13.93 11.82 -15.71
C SER A 394 -13.17 10.54 -16.09
N GLY A 395 -13.81 9.70 -16.91
CA GLY A 395 -13.17 8.54 -17.52
C GLY A 395 -13.13 7.27 -16.67
N THR A 396 -14.00 7.15 -15.66
CA THR A 396 -14.05 5.98 -14.76
C THR A 396 -15.48 5.47 -14.67
N THR A 397 -15.77 4.35 -15.34
CA THR A 397 -17.12 3.74 -15.38
C THR A 397 -17.60 3.32 -13.98
N GLU A 398 -16.72 2.85 -13.12
CA GLU A 398 -17.03 2.47 -11.74
C GLU A 398 -17.54 3.67 -10.94
N VAL A 399 -16.89 4.83 -11.06
CA VAL A 399 -17.33 6.06 -10.40
C VAL A 399 -18.70 6.52 -10.91
N ASP A 400 -18.95 6.40 -12.22
CA ASP A 400 -20.26 6.74 -12.81
C ASP A 400 -21.37 5.87 -12.20
N LYS A 401 -21.16 4.55 -12.12
CA LYS A 401 -22.10 3.62 -11.49
C LYS A 401 -22.28 3.86 -10.00
N GLN A 402 -21.20 4.18 -9.27
CA GLN A 402 -21.31 4.55 -7.86
C GLN A 402 -22.19 5.77 -7.67
N LEU A 403 -21.98 6.84 -8.46
CA LEU A 403 -22.78 8.07 -8.37
C LEU A 403 -24.25 7.88 -8.75
N GLU A 404 -24.58 6.93 -9.64
CA GLU A 404 -25.98 6.55 -9.90
C GLU A 404 -26.65 6.01 -8.64
N LEU A 405 -26.02 5.09 -7.92
CA LEU A 405 -26.53 4.54 -6.65
C LEU A 405 -26.63 5.62 -5.57
N VAL A 406 -25.61 6.46 -5.42
CA VAL A 406 -25.62 7.58 -4.46
C VAL A 406 -26.75 8.56 -4.73
N ARG A 407 -27.00 8.89 -6.00
CA ARG A 407 -28.10 9.78 -6.40
C ARG A 407 -29.45 9.19 -6.02
N ASP A 408 -29.66 7.90 -6.27
CA ASP A 408 -30.91 7.22 -5.94
C ASP A 408 -31.12 7.15 -4.42
N ASP A 409 -30.09 6.83 -3.67
CA ASP A 409 -30.11 6.76 -2.22
C ASP A 409 -30.42 8.14 -1.58
N TRP A 410 -29.68 9.18 -1.96
CA TRP A 410 -29.85 10.51 -1.38
C TRP A 410 -31.15 11.19 -1.82
N LYS A 411 -31.65 10.88 -3.02
CA LYS A 411 -32.97 11.34 -3.47
C LYS A 411 -34.11 10.85 -2.58
N GLN A 412 -34.01 9.64 -2.03
CA GLN A 412 -35.01 9.09 -1.10
C GLN A 412 -35.18 9.94 0.15
N ILE A 413 -34.13 10.63 0.58
CA ILE A 413 -34.16 11.53 1.75
C ILE A 413 -34.34 13.01 1.37
N GLY A 414 -34.56 13.30 0.08
CA GLY A 414 -34.83 14.67 -0.41
C GLY A 414 -33.59 15.50 -0.67
N VAL A 415 -32.50 14.86 -1.07
CA VAL A 415 -31.23 15.48 -1.47
C VAL A 415 -31.04 15.30 -2.98
N GLY A 416 -30.79 16.39 -3.69
CA GLY A 416 -30.44 16.39 -5.10
C GLY A 416 -28.92 16.35 -5.33
N LEU A 417 -28.50 15.85 -6.49
CA LEU A 417 -27.09 15.86 -6.92
C LEU A 417 -26.92 16.53 -8.28
N ASN A 418 -26.01 17.51 -8.32
CA ASN A 418 -25.53 18.16 -9.55
C ASN A 418 -24.09 17.72 -9.81
N GLU A 419 -23.92 16.73 -10.66
CA GLU A 419 -22.59 16.12 -10.90
C GLU A 419 -21.78 16.92 -11.91
N ARG A 420 -20.49 17.10 -11.60
CA ARG A 420 -19.49 17.70 -12.48
C ARG A 420 -18.26 16.80 -12.55
N ARG A 421 -17.90 16.42 -13.77
CA ARG A 421 -16.77 15.54 -14.06
C ARG A 421 -15.62 16.33 -14.66
N TYR A 422 -14.42 16.14 -14.11
CA TYR A 422 -13.22 16.87 -14.51
C TYR A 422 -12.11 15.92 -14.96
N PRO A 423 -11.31 16.28 -15.98
CA PRO A 423 -10.09 15.55 -16.28
C PRO A 423 -9.19 15.44 -15.05
N PRO A 424 -8.55 14.27 -14.78
CA PRO A 424 -7.70 14.10 -13.60
C PRO A 424 -6.61 15.17 -13.45
N ALA A 425 -6.00 15.59 -14.56
CA ALA A 425 -4.98 16.64 -14.56
C ALA A 425 -5.49 18.01 -14.07
N LEU A 426 -6.79 18.31 -14.27
CA LEU A 426 -7.42 19.53 -13.74
C LEU A 426 -7.92 19.32 -12.31
N MET A 427 -8.51 18.15 -12.04
CA MET A 427 -9.05 17.84 -10.72
C MET A 427 -8.00 17.96 -9.62
N PHE A 428 -6.82 17.39 -9.84
CA PHE A 428 -5.71 17.34 -8.88
C PHE A 428 -4.61 18.39 -9.14
N ALA A 429 -4.87 19.38 -9.98
CA ALA A 429 -3.93 20.47 -10.17
C ALA A 429 -3.74 21.29 -8.88
N PRO A 430 -2.58 21.95 -8.68
CA PRO A 430 -2.40 22.92 -7.62
C PRO A 430 -3.40 24.08 -7.69
N VAL A 431 -3.68 24.71 -6.56
CA VAL A 431 -4.65 25.83 -6.44
C VAL A 431 -4.34 26.94 -7.46
N GLU A 432 -3.08 27.32 -7.59
CA GLU A 432 -2.63 28.38 -8.49
C GLU A 432 -2.80 28.04 -9.98
N LYS A 433 -3.06 26.76 -10.30
CA LYS A 433 -3.39 26.26 -11.63
C LYS A 433 -4.88 25.97 -11.81
N GLY A 434 -5.72 26.37 -10.85
CA GLY A 434 -7.16 26.20 -10.89
C GLY A 434 -7.63 24.77 -10.57
N GLY A 435 -6.87 24.02 -9.76
CA GLY A 435 -7.23 22.67 -9.33
C GLY A 435 -8.56 22.62 -8.60
N ILE A 436 -9.42 21.69 -8.99
CA ILE A 436 -10.81 21.61 -8.51
C ILE A 436 -10.88 21.18 -7.05
N ILE A 437 -10.10 20.16 -6.65
CA ILE A 437 -10.09 19.63 -5.28
C ILE A 437 -9.74 20.72 -4.26
N ASN A 438 -8.80 21.57 -4.60
CA ASN A 438 -8.32 22.65 -3.76
C ASN A 438 -9.21 23.91 -3.82
N GLY A 439 -10.20 23.93 -4.73
CA GLY A 439 -11.11 25.05 -4.95
C GLY A 439 -12.33 25.05 -4.00
N ASP A 440 -13.32 25.88 -4.36
CA ASP A 440 -14.51 26.12 -3.58
C ASP A 440 -15.80 25.99 -4.41
N SER A 441 -15.78 25.14 -5.46
CA SER A 441 -16.88 25.00 -6.40
C SER A 441 -17.74 23.74 -6.18
N TRP A 442 -17.52 23.01 -5.10
CA TRP A 442 -18.17 21.74 -4.81
C TRP A 442 -18.63 21.66 -3.35
N ASP A 443 -19.78 21.02 -3.12
CA ASP A 443 -20.28 20.67 -1.80
C ASP A 443 -19.75 19.30 -1.36
N VAL A 444 -19.62 18.39 -2.33
CA VAL A 444 -19.10 17.02 -2.16
C VAL A 444 -18.06 16.73 -3.22
N ILE A 445 -16.98 16.08 -2.84
CA ILE A 445 -16.00 15.56 -3.80
C ILE A 445 -15.74 14.08 -3.56
N THR A 446 -15.54 13.30 -4.64
CA THR A 446 -15.27 11.86 -4.53
C THR A 446 -14.12 11.43 -5.44
N PHE A 447 -13.21 10.66 -4.85
CA PHE A 447 -12.07 10.00 -5.49
C PHE A 447 -11.59 8.87 -4.59
N ALA A 448 -10.29 8.53 -4.56
CA ALA A 448 -9.74 7.59 -3.61
C ALA A 448 -8.50 8.18 -2.94
N TRP A 449 -8.47 8.13 -1.63
CA TRP A 449 -7.28 8.40 -0.82
C TRP A 449 -6.51 7.11 -0.52
N ALA A 450 -5.22 7.25 -0.24
CA ALA A 450 -4.43 6.23 0.44
C ALA A 450 -4.18 6.70 1.88
N ALA A 451 -4.66 5.94 2.85
CA ALA A 451 -4.40 6.21 4.26
C ALA A 451 -2.93 5.93 4.58
N ASP A 452 -2.37 6.69 5.50
CA ASP A 452 -1.04 6.44 6.04
C ASP A 452 -1.06 5.18 6.94
N PRO A 453 -0.19 4.18 6.72
CA PRO A 453 -0.12 2.96 7.52
C PRO A 453 0.15 3.20 9.00
N ILE A 454 0.80 4.30 9.35
CA ILE A 454 1.10 4.68 10.74
C ILE A 454 0.09 5.64 11.34
N GLY A 455 -0.99 5.98 10.58
CA GLY A 455 -2.12 6.75 11.07
C GLY A 455 -1.86 8.25 11.20
N ASP A 456 -0.94 8.82 10.44
CA ASP A 456 -0.78 10.29 10.39
C ASP A 456 -1.78 10.91 9.40
N TYR A 457 -2.84 11.48 9.95
CA TYR A 457 -3.88 12.18 9.18
C TYR A 457 -3.71 13.69 9.13
N SER A 458 -2.64 14.24 9.69
CA SER A 458 -2.46 15.69 9.87
C SER A 458 -2.42 16.48 8.56
N SER A 459 -1.90 15.90 7.48
CA SER A 459 -1.86 16.54 6.16
C SER A 459 -3.23 16.61 5.46
N ILE A 460 -4.16 15.69 5.80
CA ILE A 460 -5.48 15.57 5.15
C ILE A 460 -6.58 16.22 5.98
N TYR A 461 -6.51 16.10 7.32
CA TYR A 461 -7.59 16.53 8.21
C TYR A 461 -7.17 17.56 9.26
N GLY A 462 -5.89 17.99 9.28
CA GLY A 462 -5.39 18.97 10.24
C GLY A 462 -5.93 20.37 9.99
N CYS A 463 -6.21 21.13 11.06
CA CYS A 463 -6.69 22.52 11.00
C CYS A 463 -5.74 23.48 10.29
N HIS A 464 -4.45 23.15 10.21
CA HIS A 464 -3.42 23.96 9.55
C HIS A 464 -3.04 23.43 8.16
N ALA A 465 -3.73 22.38 7.69
CA ALA A 465 -3.46 21.72 6.42
C ALA A 465 -4.42 22.14 5.29
N PHE A 466 -5.09 23.28 5.41
CA PHE A 466 -5.91 23.80 4.31
C PHE A 466 -5.05 24.17 3.10
N PRO A 467 -5.54 23.93 1.88
CA PRO A 467 -4.83 24.33 0.67
C PRO A 467 -4.46 25.82 0.69
N PRO A 468 -3.23 26.23 0.27
CA PRO A 468 -2.18 25.39 -0.33
C PRO A 468 -1.21 24.77 0.68
N ALA A 469 -1.41 24.92 2.00
CA ALA A 469 -0.48 24.46 3.04
C ALA A 469 -0.53 22.91 3.24
N GLY A 470 -1.60 22.27 2.83
CA GLY A 470 -1.82 20.82 2.93
C GLY A 470 -2.97 20.37 2.04
N GLN A 471 -3.59 19.25 2.39
CA GLN A 471 -4.61 18.55 1.60
C GLN A 471 -5.99 18.49 2.30
N ASN A 472 -6.21 19.32 3.32
CA ASN A 472 -7.52 19.44 3.97
C ASN A 472 -8.46 20.31 3.12
N ASP A 473 -8.86 19.78 1.97
CA ASP A 473 -9.80 20.39 1.04
C ASP A 473 -11.23 20.42 1.59
N LEU A 474 -11.55 19.59 2.57
CA LEU A 474 -12.82 19.65 3.32
C LEU A 474 -13.00 20.93 4.14
N ARG A 475 -11.89 21.59 4.47
CA ARG A 475 -11.81 22.74 5.39
C ARG A 475 -12.38 22.43 6.78
N TRP A 476 -12.36 21.15 7.14
CA TRP A 476 -12.77 20.69 8.46
C TRP A 476 -11.70 21.03 9.50
N CYS A 477 -12.13 21.59 10.62
CA CYS A 477 -11.28 21.86 11.77
C CYS A 477 -12.04 21.52 13.05
N ASN A 478 -11.59 20.47 13.71
CA ASN A 478 -12.02 20.09 15.05
C ASN A 478 -10.81 20.15 15.98
N GLU A 479 -10.85 21.05 16.96
CA GLU A 479 -9.71 21.28 17.85
C GLU A 479 -9.35 20.05 18.70
N THR A 480 -10.30 19.17 19.02
CA THR A 480 -10.04 17.94 19.76
C THR A 480 -9.31 16.94 18.88
N ALA A 481 -9.75 16.80 17.63
CA ALA A 481 -9.05 15.98 16.63
C ALA A 481 -7.65 16.54 16.33
N GLN A 482 -7.49 17.87 16.23
CA GLN A 482 -6.19 18.51 16.00
C GLN A 482 -5.22 18.21 17.15
N ARG A 483 -5.65 18.39 18.40
CA ARG A 483 -4.82 18.06 19.56
C ARG A 483 -4.41 16.59 19.58
N ALA A 484 -5.27 15.68 19.17
CA ALA A 484 -4.97 14.27 19.08
C ALA A 484 -3.91 13.98 17.99
N MET A 485 -4.03 14.60 16.81
CA MET A 485 -3.03 14.48 15.74
C MET A 485 -1.68 15.08 16.14
N ASP A 486 -1.67 16.23 16.82
CA ASP A 486 -0.44 16.85 17.34
C ASP A 486 0.24 15.94 18.39
N ALA A 487 -0.52 15.37 19.32
CA ALA A 487 -0.03 14.42 20.31
C ALA A 487 0.53 13.15 19.65
N LEU A 488 -0.18 12.60 18.66
CA LEU A 488 0.26 11.44 17.88
C LEU A 488 1.65 11.64 17.28
N SER A 489 1.93 12.84 16.75
CA SER A 489 3.24 13.17 16.16
C SER A 489 4.38 13.17 17.19
N GLY A 490 4.07 13.43 18.47
CA GLY A 490 5.05 13.43 19.56
C GLY A 490 5.17 12.11 20.32
N HIS A 491 4.22 11.19 20.18
CA HIS A 491 4.18 9.93 20.90
C HIS A 491 4.85 8.80 20.13
N TYR A 492 5.83 8.15 20.75
CA TYR A 492 6.59 7.03 20.19
C TYR A 492 6.07 5.66 20.65
N GLU A 493 5.36 5.60 21.78
CA GLU A 493 4.82 4.35 22.32
C GLU A 493 3.49 3.97 21.65
N SER A 494 3.36 2.72 21.21
CA SER A 494 2.20 2.22 20.45
C SER A 494 0.87 2.42 21.20
N SER A 495 0.85 2.26 22.52
CA SER A 495 -0.36 2.46 23.34
C SER A 495 -0.83 3.91 23.36
N GLN A 496 0.09 4.87 23.43
CA GLN A 496 -0.21 6.30 23.38
C GLN A 496 -0.73 6.68 21.98
N ARG A 497 -0.03 6.24 20.92
CA ARG A 497 -0.45 6.47 19.53
C ARG A 497 -1.87 5.96 19.27
N LYS A 498 -2.17 4.74 19.76
CA LYS A 498 -3.50 4.16 19.62
C LYS A 498 -4.56 4.94 20.41
N ALA A 499 -4.21 5.48 21.58
CA ALA A 499 -5.11 6.33 22.35
C ALA A 499 -5.43 7.64 21.62
N ASP A 500 -4.42 8.31 21.05
CA ASP A 500 -4.60 9.53 20.27
C ASP A 500 -5.46 9.29 19.02
N LEU A 501 -5.17 8.20 18.29
CA LEU A 501 -5.97 7.82 17.12
C LEU A 501 -7.42 7.49 17.47
N ASN A 502 -7.70 6.91 18.64
CA ASN A 502 -9.06 6.71 19.11
C ASN A 502 -9.80 8.04 19.34
N VAL A 503 -9.12 9.05 19.87
CA VAL A 503 -9.70 10.39 20.04
C VAL A 503 -9.99 11.01 18.67
N PHE A 504 -9.00 11.03 17.77
CA PHE A 504 -9.18 11.54 16.41
C PHE A 504 -10.34 10.83 15.68
N MET A 505 -10.37 9.50 15.69
CA MET A 505 -11.36 8.72 14.96
C MET A 505 -12.78 8.94 15.49
N ARG A 506 -12.95 9.11 16.80
CA ARG A 506 -14.25 9.46 17.40
C ARG A 506 -14.77 10.78 16.85
N GLU A 507 -13.96 11.83 16.87
CA GLU A 507 -14.36 13.14 16.36
C GLU A 507 -14.67 13.09 14.86
N PHE A 508 -13.85 12.33 14.08
CA PHE A 508 -14.05 12.14 12.66
C PHE A 508 -15.39 11.44 12.35
N VAL A 509 -15.70 10.36 13.08
CA VAL A 509 -16.96 9.62 12.89
C VAL A 509 -18.17 10.42 13.36
N ASP A 510 -18.02 11.22 14.42
CA ASP A 510 -19.11 12.05 14.95
C ASP A 510 -19.42 13.26 14.06
N ASP A 511 -18.40 13.94 13.56
CA ASP A 511 -18.58 15.13 12.70
C ASP A 511 -18.85 14.79 11.24
N VAL A 512 -18.44 13.60 10.80
CA VAL A 512 -18.57 13.13 9.41
C VAL A 512 -18.04 14.16 8.40
N PRO A 513 -16.80 14.62 8.49
CA PRO A 513 -16.24 15.49 7.45
C PRO A 513 -16.09 14.76 6.12
N SER A 514 -15.97 13.44 6.19
CA SER A 514 -15.90 12.51 5.06
C SER A 514 -16.72 11.25 5.36
N ILE A 515 -17.37 10.70 4.35
CA ILE A 515 -17.91 9.35 4.41
C ILE A 515 -16.89 8.42 3.76
N VAL A 516 -16.26 7.54 4.55
CA VAL A 516 -15.53 6.40 3.99
C VAL A 516 -16.55 5.46 3.35
N SER A 517 -16.58 5.39 2.03
CA SER A 517 -17.53 4.55 1.31
C SER A 517 -17.20 3.08 1.51
N PHE A 518 -15.98 2.71 1.17
CA PHE A 518 -15.42 1.38 1.43
C PHE A 518 -13.89 1.43 1.30
N LEU A 519 -13.20 0.51 1.96
CA LEU A 519 -11.82 0.20 1.65
C LEU A 519 -11.76 -0.68 0.41
N ARG A 520 -10.81 -0.41 -0.46
CA ARG A 520 -10.49 -1.29 -1.58
C ARG A 520 -9.86 -2.58 -1.05
N VAL A 521 -9.88 -3.60 -1.88
CA VAL A 521 -9.21 -4.87 -1.62
C VAL A 521 -8.21 -5.10 -2.73
N ASP A 522 -6.94 -5.25 -2.37
CA ASP A 522 -5.91 -5.62 -3.31
C ASP A 522 -6.06 -7.11 -3.67
N LEU A 523 -6.04 -7.38 -4.96
CA LEU A 523 -6.20 -8.71 -5.55
C LEU A 523 -4.95 -9.05 -6.36
N PHE A 524 -4.26 -10.12 -5.99
CA PHE A 524 -3.13 -10.65 -6.75
C PHE A 524 -3.44 -12.08 -7.22
N ALA A 525 -3.16 -12.38 -8.48
CA ALA A 525 -3.18 -13.74 -8.97
C ALA A 525 -1.74 -14.23 -9.15
N TYR A 526 -1.41 -15.40 -8.63
CA TYR A 526 -0.07 -15.95 -8.79
C TYR A 526 -0.08 -17.46 -8.96
N ASN A 527 0.93 -17.96 -9.67
CA ASN A 527 1.17 -19.37 -9.95
C ASN A 527 1.24 -20.18 -8.65
N LYS A 528 0.51 -21.29 -8.57
CA LYS A 528 0.48 -22.19 -7.39
C LYS A 528 1.82 -22.84 -7.07
N ASP A 529 2.76 -22.88 -8.00
CA ASP A 529 4.11 -23.38 -7.77
C ASP A 529 5.00 -22.40 -7.02
N LEU A 530 4.57 -21.13 -6.92
CA LEU A 530 5.28 -20.11 -6.16
C LEU A 530 5.31 -20.50 -4.68
N LYS A 531 6.51 -20.63 -4.13
CA LYS A 531 6.76 -21.04 -2.75
C LYS A 531 7.18 -19.85 -1.90
N ASN A 532 6.76 -19.85 -0.64
CA ASN A 532 7.12 -18.83 0.36
C ASN A 532 6.71 -17.40 -0.02
N TYR A 533 5.76 -17.20 -0.93
CA TYR A 533 5.26 -15.87 -1.25
C TYR A 533 4.24 -15.43 -0.20
N HIS A 534 4.58 -14.39 0.55
CA HIS A 534 3.78 -13.80 1.62
C HIS A 534 3.60 -12.30 1.33
N PRO A 535 2.71 -11.94 0.39
CA PRO A 535 2.49 -10.55 0.03
C PRO A 535 1.80 -9.78 1.16
N ASN A 536 2.12 -8.49 1.23
CA ASN A 536 1.34 -7.52 2.00
C ASN A 536 0.94 -6.36 1.07
N ASN A 537 0.06 -5.48 1.55
CA ASN A 537 -0.45 -4.37 0.74
C ASN A 537 0.40 -3.08 0.82
N ILE A 538 1.51 -3.10 1.56
CA ILE A 538 2.47 -2.00 1.64
C ILE A 538 3.68 -2.30 0.75
N THR A 539 4.22 -3.52 0.88
CA THR A 539 5.44 -3.98 0.20
C THR A 539 5.21 -5.39 -0.35
N PRO A 540 4.48 -5.54 -1.47
CA PRO A 540 4.04 -6.84 -1.99
C PRO A 540 5.17 -7.77 -2.40
N PHE A 541 6.39 -7.26 -2.57
CA PHE A 541 7.58 -8.00 -2.99
C PHE A 541 8.67 -8.05 -1.91
N ASP A 542 8.31 -7.77 -0.64
CA ASP A 542 9.29 -7.70 0.46
C ASP A 542 10.11 -8.98 0.62
N ASN A 543 9.47 -10.14 0.60
CA ASN A 543 10.13 -11.42 0.86
C ASN A 543 10.69 -12.13 -0.38
N MET A 544 10.90 -11.43 -1.50
CA MET A 544 11.32 -12.01 -2.80
C MET A 544 12.66 -12.71 -2.78
N MET A 545 13.51 -12.46 -1.77
CA MET A 545 14.74 -13.23 -1.58
C MET A 545 14.47 -14.73 -1.30
N ASP A 546 13.38 -15.02 -0.57
CA ASP A 546 13.06 -16.36 -0.06
C ASP A 546 12.12 -17.14 -0.97
N ILE A 547 11.67 -16.53 -2.05
CA ILE A 547 10.70 -17.08 -3.00
C ILE A 547 11.40 -17.92 -4.05
N ASP A 548 10.75 -19.03 -4.42
CA ASP A 548 11.12 -19.89 -5.54
C ASP A 548 9.86 -20.36 -6.29
N ILE A 549 10.04 -20.81 -7.52
CA ILE A 549 8.96 -21.29 -8.36
C ILE A 549 9.34 -22.60 -9.08
#